data_8cdccdfd67e8d32d80b4b8108f83a0ed
#
_entry.id   8cdccdfd67e8d32d80b4b8108f83a0ed
#
_cell.length_a   1.000
_cell.length_b   1.000
_cell.length_c   1.000
_cell.angle_alpha   90.00
_cell.angle_beta   90.00
_cell.angle_gamma   90.00
#
_symmetry.space_group_name_H-M   'P 1'
#
loop_
_entity.id
_entity.type
_entity.pdbx_description
1 polymer ?
#
loop_
_entity_poly.entity_id
_entity_poly.type
_entity_poly.pdbx_seq_one_letter_code
_entity_poly.pdbx_strand_id
1 'polypeptide(L)'
;DDVAGVSTLGEMPFNPNTDTEVSTMCISSLRYRARTGPSSVETQDYTFKTPGWPGYYNRAAENLNGQRTQYEIFDYPGRFKDGTHGEAFARYQMEGWRHDTETATCISNSPELCPGKRFTLTGHPSEALNREWQVVSCVLAGDQPQALHGSGGQGTTLDNHFEAIPADRTWRVPPQPKPSV
;
A
#
# COMPACT_ATOMS: atom_id res chain seq x y z
N ASP A 1 12.09 -3.26 6.81
CA ASP A 1 10.79 -3.93 6.90
C ASP A 1 10.68 -4.90 5.74
N ASP A 2 10.55 -6.17 6.03
CA ASP A 2 10.49 -7.25 5.04
C ASP A 2 9.04 -7.70 4.88
N VAL A 3 8.50 -7.52 3.67
CA VAL A 3 7.12 -7.97 3.34
C VAL A 3 6.98 -9.49 3.51
N ALA A 4 8.06 -10.25 3.32
CA ALA A 4 8.04 -11.70 3.53
C ALA A 4 7.69 -12.11 4.97
N GLY A 5 7.97 -11.25 5.96
CA GLY A 5 7.59 -11.44 7.37
C GLY A 5 6.12 -11.16 7.69
N VAL A 6 5.35 -10.59 6.75
CA VAL A 6 3.93 -10.30 6.94
C VAL A 6 3.11 -11.59 6.82
N SER A 7 2.24 -11.86 7.80
CA SER A 7 1.43 -13.08 7.81
C SER A 7 0.42 -13.14 6.66
N THR A 8 0.25 -14.32 6.06
CA THR A 8 -0.73 -14.53 4.99
C THR A 8 -2.02 -15.17 5.53
N LEU A 9 -3.16 -14.76 4.98
CA LEU A 9 -4.47 -15.36 5.20
C LEU A 9 -4.79 -16.50 4.19
N GLY A 10 -3.88 -16.70 3.21
CA GLY A 10 -4.10 -17.67 2.13
C GLY A 10 -4.95 -17.09 1.00
N GLU A 11 -5.70 -17.97 0.35
CA GLU A 11 -6.56 -17.62 -0.79
C GLU A 11 -7.84 -16.92 -0.36
N MET A 12 -8.21 -15.88 -1.09
CA MET A 12 -9.43 -15.12 -0.90
C MET A 12 -10.18 -15.04 -2.23
N PRO A 13 -11.31 -15.73 -2.39
CA PRO A 13 -12.03 -15.78 -3.65
C PRO A 13 -12.71 -14.43 -3.94
N PHE A 14 -12.74 -14.05 -5.23
CA PHE A 14 -13.55 -12.94 -5.72
C PHE A 14 -14.98 -13.43 -6.01
N ASN A 15 -15.97 -12.81 -5.37
CA ASN A 15 -17.39 -13.08 -5.63
C ASN A 15 -18.19 -11.77 -5.65
N PRO A 16 -18.51 -11.21 -6.82
CA PRO A 16 -19.30 -9.98 -6.93
C PRO A 16 -20.80 -10.18 -6.64
N ASN A 17 -21.28 -11.43 -6.60
CA ASN A 17 -22.67 -11.74 -6.30
C ASN A 17 -22.92 -11.78 -4.80
N THR A 18 -23.30 -10.66 -4.23
CA THR A 18 -23.60 -10.51 -2.80
C THR A 18 -25.09 -10.61 -2.46
N ASP A 19 -25.94 -10.83 -3.45
CA ASP A 19 -27.41 -10.89 -3.30
C ASP A 19 -27.92 -12.18 -2.62
N THR A 20 -27.04 -13.16 -2.42
CA THR A 20 -27.34 -14.38 -1.69
C THR A 20 -26.48 -14.46 -0.44
N GLU A 21 -26.97 -15.11 0.64
CA GLU A 21 -26.15 -15.39 1.82
C GLU A 21 -24.85 -16.09 1.42
N VAL A 22 -23.73 -15.38 1.51
CA VAL A 22 -22.43 -15.94 1.20
C VAL A 22 -21.84 -16.48 2.50
N SER A 23 -21.86 -17.79 2.67
CA SER A 23 -21.29 -18.49 3.83
C SER A 23 -19.75 -18.48 3.83
N THR A 24 -19.13 -18.09 2.73
CA THR A 24 -17.69 -18.11 2.54
C THR A 24 -17.13 -16.69 2.57
N MET A 25 -16.01 -16.48 3.25
CA MET A 25 -15.30 -15.21 3.20
C MET A 25 -14.81 -14.96 1.77
N CYS A 26 -15.11 -13.78 1.23
CA CYS A 26 -14.78 -13.42 -0.14
C CYS A 26 -14.56 -11.90 -0.28
N ILE A 27 -13.99 -11.52 -1.40
CA ILE A 27 -13.91 -10.13 -1.85
C ILE A 27 -15.04 -9.89 -2.85
N SER A 28 -15.97 -9.00 -2.48
CA SER A 28 -17.16 -8.69 -3.30
C SER A 28 -16.89 -7.59 -4.33
N SER A 29 -15.94 -6.72 -4.05
CA SER A 29 -15.56 -5.63 -4.96
C SER A 29 -14.04 -5.41 -4.91
N LEU A 30 -13.44 -5.22 -6.07
CA LEU A 30 -12.06 -4.81 -6.21
C LEU A 30 -11.95 -3.75 -7.30
N ARG A 31 -11.46 -2.58 -6.94
CA ARG A 31 -11.17 -1.48 -7.87
C ARG A 31 -9.68 -1.23 -7.90
N TYR A 32 -9.03 -1.67 -8.96
CA TYR A 32 -7.62 -1.43 -9.19
C TYR A 32 -7.38 -0.03 -9.76
N ARG A 33 -6.33 0.63 -9.27
CA ARG A 33 -5.84 1.91 -9.76
C ARG A 33 -4.33 1.86 -9.91
N ALA A 34 -3.84 2.30 -11.07
CA ALA A 34 -2.43 2.57 -11.30
C ALA A 34 -2.24 4.05 -11.63
N ARG A 35 -1.17 4.65 -11.14
CA ARG A 35 -0.80 6.03 -11.41
C ARG A 35 0.69 6.17 -11.71
N THR A 36 1.04 7.22 -12.42
CA THR A 36 2.43 7.63 -12.61
C THR A 36 2.99 8.15 -11.28
N GLY A 37 4.17 7.68 -10.91
CA GLY A 37 4.94 8.15 -9.76
C GLY A 37 6.36 8.56 -10.16
N PRO A 38 7.18 9.08 -9.25
CA PRO A 38 8.57 9.41 -9.53
C PRO A 38 9.34 8.20 -10.04
N SER A 39 10.21 8.42 -11.04
CA SER A 39 11.07 7.38 -11.59
C SER A 39 12.44 7.34 -10.90
N SER A 40 12.86 8.47 -10.34
CA SER A 40 14.09 8.60 -9.56
C SER A 40 13.95 9.66 -8.48
N VAL A 41 14.71 9.49 -7.41
CA VAL A 41 14.89 10.48 -6.36
C VAL A 41 16.37 10.79 -6.28
N GLU A 42 16.70 12.08 -6.32
CA GLU A 42 18.01 12.61 -6.03
C GLU A 42 17.95 13.38 -4.72
N THR A 43 18.86 13.11 -3.82
CA THR A 43 18.95 13.82 -2.55
C THR A 43 20.36 14.28 -2.28
N GLN A 44 20.50 15.50 -1.80
CA GLN A 44 21.80 16.08 -1.49
C GLN A 44 21.76 16.74 -0.11
N ASP A 45 22.90 16.67 0.59
CA ASP A 45 23.11 17.42 1.82
C ASP A 45 24.53 17.93 1.91
N TYR A 46 24.75 18.85 2.84
CA TYR A 46 26.05 19.46 3.12
C TYR A 46 26.39 19.32 4.60
N THR A 47 27.64 18.99 4.89
CA THR A 47 28.17 19.04 6.25
C THR A 47 29.44 19.89 6.31
N PHE A 48 29.44 20.86 7.21
CA PHE A 48 30.60 21.73 7.44
C PHE A 48 31.80 20.96 8.03
N LYS A 49 31.59 19.78 8.62
CA LYS A 49 32.64 18.93 9.17
C LYS A 49 33.51 18.29 8.09
N THR A 50 32.96 18.08 6.91
CA THR A 50 33.63 17.45 5.77
C THR A 50 33.24 18.19 4.48
N PRO A 51 33.76 19.41 4.26
CA PRO A 51 33.30 20.27 3.14
C PRO A 51 33.53 19.67 1.75
N GLY A 52 34.51 18.77 1.60
CA GLY A 52 34.78 18.06 0.34
C GLY A 52 33.92 16.83 0.07
N TRP A 53 33.02 16.48 1.00
CA TRP A 53 32.11 15.38 0.79
C TRP A 53 30.96 15.79 -0.14
N PRO A 54 30.72 15.07 -1.26
CA PRO A 54 29.72 15.48 -2.22
C PRO A 54 28.29 15.41 -1.69
N GLY A 55 28.03 14.57 -0.68
CA GLY A 55 26.73 14.44 -0.03
C GLY A 55 25.54 14.19 -0.97
N TYR A 56 25.79 13.57 -2.11
CA TYR A 56 24.82 13.35 -3.18
C TYR A 56 24.50 11.86 -3.33
N TYR A 57 23.23 11.53 -3.34
CA TYR A 57 22.73 10.16 -3.49
C TYR A 57 21.50 10.15 -4.40
N ASN A 58 21.39 9.11 -5.21
CA ASN A 58 20.23 8.90 -6.05
C ASN A 58 19.68 7.47 -5.90
N ARG A 59 18.42 7.30 -6.18
CA ARG A 59 17.77 6.00 -6.27
C ARG A 59 16.75 6.01 -7.40
N ALA A 60 16.93 5.10 -8.35
CA ALA A 60 15.92 4.83 -9.38
C ALA A 60 14.87 3.84 -8.86
N ALA A 61 13.66 3.96 -9.36
CA ALA A 61 12.60 3.01 -9.08
C ALA A 61 12.88 1.66 -9.74
N GLU A 62 12.68 0.56 -9.02
CA GLU A 62 12.96 -0.79 -9.50
C GLU A 62 11.95 -1.27 -10.55
N ASN A 63 10.68 -0.87 -10.41
CA ASN A 63 9.62 -1.25 -11.32
C ASN A 63 8.83 -0.03 -11.77
N LEU A 64 8.87 0.28 -13.04
CA LEU A 64 8.20 1.44 -13.64
C LEU A 64 6.88 1.09 -14.33
N ASN A 65 6.54 -0.20 -14.52
CA ASN A 65 5.31 -0.65 -15.18
C ASN A 65 5.06 0.04 -16.54
N GLY A 66 6.10 0.18 -17.36
CA GLY A 66 6.03 0.86 -18.65
C GLY A 66 6.04 2.39 -18.59
N GLN A 67 6.14 2.99 -17.41
CA GLN A 67 6.30 4.42 -17.24
C GLN A 67 7.68 4.88 -17.74
N ARG A 68 7.75 6.10 -18.27
CA ARG A 68 9.02 6.74 -18.65
C ARG A 68 9.88 7.10 -17.44
N THR A 69 11.20 7.21 -17.65
CA THR A 69 12.23 7.43 -16.60
C THR A 69 12.53 8.91 -16.30
N GLN A 70 11.73 9.83 -16.79
CA GLN A 70 12.03 11.28 -16.74
C GLN A 70 11.32 12.03 -15.60
N TYR A 71 10.73 11.30 -14.64
CA TYR A 71 10.04 11.89 -13.51
C TYR A 71 10.92 11.83 -12.28
N GLU A 72 11.85 12.77 -12.17
CA GLU A 72 12.80 12.87 -11.06
C GLU A 72 12.27 13.80 -9.98
N ILE A 73 12.56 13.47 -8.72
CA ILE A 73 12.41 14.35 -7.56
C ILE A 73 13.79 14.67 -7.03
N PHE A 74 14.09 15.98 -6.90
CA PHE A 74 15.28 16.48 -6.23
C PHE A 74 14.90 16.97 -4.82
N ASP A 75 15.64 16.50 -3.80
CA ASP A 75 15.41 16.81 -2.39
C ASP A 75 16.66 17.43 -1.74
N TYR A 76 16.55 18.67 -1.26
CA TYR A 76 17.58 19.38 -0.52
C TYR A 76 16.95 20.23 0.59
N PRO A 77 17.52 20.26 1.79
CA PRO A 77 18.55 19.39 2.34
C PRO A 77 18.03 17.99 2.67
N GLY A 78 18.85 16.96 2.38
CA GLY A 78 18.51 15.55 2.59
C GLY A 78 18.48 15.10 4.04
N ARG A 79 19.06 15.91 4.97
CA ARG A 79 19.10 15.68 6.42
C ARG A 79 19.91 14.45 6.86
N PHE A 80 20.91 14.08 6.09
CA PHE A 80 21.87 13.03 6.43
C PHE A 80 23.29 13.60 6.53
N LYS A 81 24.20 12.89 7.22
CA LYS A 81 25.56 13.37 7.51
C LYS A 81 26.65 12.41 7.07
N ASP A 82 26.28 11.26 6.53
CA ASP A 82 27.18 10.20 6.05
C ASP A 82 26.56 9.40 4.91
N GLY A 83 27.38 8.59 4.23
CA GLY A 83 26.98 7.81 3.06
C GLY A 83 25.92 6.76 3.34
N THR A 84 26.03 6.06 4.45
CA THR A 84 25.10 4.97 4.80
C THR A 84 23.69 5.50 4.98
N HIS A 85 23.56 6.62 5.68
CA HIS A 85 22.25 7.27 5.85
C HIS A 85 21.75 7.91 4.54
N GLY A 86 22.65 8.49 3.72
CA GLY A 86 22.26 9.08 2.43
C GLY A 86 21.66 8.06 1.47
N GLU A 87 22.27 6.89 1.32
CA GLU A 87 21.73 5.78 0.51
C GLU A 87 20.39 5.27 1.04
N ALA A 88 20.31 5.06 2.37
CA ALA A 88 19.09 4.60 3.01
C ALA A 88 17.94 5.61 2.83
N PHE A 89 18.21 6.90 2.97
CA PHE A 89 17.21 7.95 2.84
C PHE A 89 16.72 8.09 1.40
N ALA A 90 17.61 8.03 0.40
CA ALA A 90 17.22 8.02 -1.01
C ALA A 90 16.28 6.84 -1.32
N ARG A 91 16.58 5.64 -0.79
CA ARG A 91 15.72 4.47 -0.90
C ARG A 91 14.36 4.69 -0.24
N TYR A 92 14.34 5.13 1.01
CA TYR A 92 13.11 5.33 1.77
C TYR A 92 12.21 6.42 1.15
N GLN A 93 12.80 7.46 0.60
CA GLN A 93 12.08 8.49 -0.13
C GLN A 93 11.45 7.92 -1.41
N MET A 94 12.20 7.13 -2.18
CA MET A 94 11.69 6.49 -3.39
C MET A 94 10.49 5.57 -3.07
N GLU A 95 10.63 4.70 -2.07
CA GLU A 95 9.57 3.80 -1.62
C GLU A 95 8.34 4.59 -1.14
N GLY A 96 8.55 5.67 -0.37
CA GLY A 96 7.48 6.53 0.12
C GLY A 96 6.74 7.31 -0.97
N TRP A 97 7.45 7.85 -1.96
CA TRP A 97 6.84 8.56 -3.09
C TRP A 97 6.07 7.63 -4.05
N ARG A 98 6.38 6.35 -4.03
CA ARG A 98 5.73 5.35 -4.88
C ARG A 98 4.75 4.45 -4.14
N HIS A 99 4.46 4.71 -2.87
CA HIS A 99 3.62 3.86 -2.00
C HIS A 99 2.22 3.57 -2.59
N ASP A 100 1.67 4.48 -3.41
CA ASP A 100 0.33 4.41 -3.99
C ASP A 100 0.32 4.38 -5.53
N THR A 101 1.44 4.03 -6.16
CA THR A 101 1.50 3.89 -7.63
C THR A 101 0.65 2.76 -8.16
N GLU A 102 0.38 1.74 -7.35
CA GLU A 102 -0.60 0.69 -7.60
C GLU A 102 -1.37 0.39 -6.32
N THR A 103 -2.67 0.58 -6.35
CA THR A 103 -3.55 0.33 -5.21
C THR A 103 -4.80 -0.42 -5.66
N ALA A 104 -5.37 -1.19 -4.77
CA ALA A 104 -6.69 -1.80 -4.92
C ALA A 104 -7.58 -1.39 -3.75
N THR A 105 -8.72 -0.77 -4.05
CA THR A 105 -9.77 -0.53 -3.05
C THR A 105 -10.75 -1.69 -3.12
N CYS A 106 -10.96 -2.35 -1.99
CA CYS A 106 -11.69 -3.61 -1.90
C CYS A 106 -12.81 -3.56 -0.86
N ILE A 107 -13.81 -4.41 -1.06
CA ILE A 107 -14.88 -4.69 -0.08
C ILE A 107 -14.91 -6.20 0.16
N SER A 108 -14.99 -6.62 1.41
CA SER A 108 -15.04 -8.02 1.83
C SER A 108 -15.96 -8.20 3.04
N ASN A 109 -16.46 -9.39 3.23
CA ASN A 109 -17.15 -9.83 4.45
C ASN A 109 -16.19 -10.43 5.50
N SER A 110 -14.88 -10.38 5.27
CA SER A 110 -13.89 -10.92 6.19
C SER A 110 -13.32 -9.83 7.11
N PRO A 111 -13.45 -9.95 8.44
CA PRO A 111 -12.83 -9.04 9.40
C PRO A 111 -11.31 -9.23 9.52
N GLU A 112 -10.77 -10.32 9.01
CA GLU A 112 -9.35 -10.67 9.15
C GLU A 112 -8.45 -9.88 8.18
N LEU A 113 -9.03 -9.29 7.13
CA LEU A 113 -8.33 -8.45 6.16
C LEU A 113 -8.02 -7.08 6.78
N CYS A 114 -6.96 -7.02 7.55
CA CYS A 114 -6.50 -5.82 8.25
C CYS A 114 -5.04 -5.50 7.93
N PRO A 115 -4.56 -4.27 8.19
CA PRO A 115 -3.17 -3.89 7.94
C PRO A 115 -2.18 -4.86 8.57
N GLY A 116 -1.12 -5.21 7.83
CA GLY A 116 -0.16 -6.23 8.24
C GLY A 116 -0.59 -7.67 7.92
N LYS A 117 -1.56 -7.85 7.03
CA LYS A 117 -1.94 -9.16 6.46
C LYS A 117 -1.76 -9.16 4.95
N ARG A 118 -1.42 -10.34 4.42
CA ARG A 118 -1.39 -10.63 2.97
C ARG A 118 -2.48 -11.64 2.64
N PHE A 119 -2.94 -11.62 1.40
CA PHE A 119 -3.87 -12.61 0.86
C PHE A 119 -3.61 -12.80 -0.63
N THR A 120 -3.99 -13.94 -1.18
CA THR A 120 -3.95 -14.22 -2.62
C THR A 120 -5.36 -14.11 -3.18
N LEU A 121 -5.59 -13.14 -4.07
CA LEU A 121 -6.87 -13.02 -4.76
C LEU A 121 -6.99 -14.13 -5.80
N THR A 122 -8.14 -14.79 -5.84
CA THR A 122 -8.45 -15.85 -6.82
C THR A 122 -9.82 -15.64 -7.46
N GLY A 123 -10.00 -16.12 -8.70
CA GLY A 123 -11.30 -16.08 -9.39
C GLY A 123 -11.73 -14.72 -9.92
N HIS A 124 -10.86 -13.72 -9.91
CA HIS A 124 -11.17 -12.43 -10.54
C HIS A 124 -11.12 -12.55 -12.08
N PRO A 125 -12.06 -11.92 -12.84
CA PRO A 125 -12.10 -12.00 -14.31
C PRO A 125 -10.83 -11.51 -15.01
N SER A 126 -10.14 -10.53 -14.42
CA SER A 126 -8.84 -10.07 -14.88
C SER A 126 -7.74 -10.92 -14.21
N GLU A 127 -7.08 -11.77 -14.99
CA GLU A 127 -6.03 -12.66 -14.51
C GLU A 127 -4.86 -11.92 -13.85
N ALA A 128 -4.53 -10.74 -14.34
CA ALA A 128 -3.46 -9.90 -13.77
C ALA A 128 -3.71 -9.47 -12.32
N LEU A 129 -4.95 -9.52 -11.84
CA LEU A 129 -5.32 -9.18 -10.47
C LEU A 129 -5.35 -10.42 -9.54
N ASN A 130 -5.35 -11.64 -10.08
CA ASN A 130 -5.25 -12.89 -9.34
C ASN A 130 -3.80 -13.10 -8.87
N ARG A 131 -3.40 -12.31 -7.89
CA ARG A 131 -2.05 -12.29 -7.33
C ARG A 131 -2.07 -12.03 -5.83
N GLU A 132 -0.92 -12.04 -5.20
CA GLU A 132 -0.79 -11.73 -3.79
C GLU A 132 -0.84 -10.21 -3.55
N TRP A 133 -1.62 -9.82 -2.54
CA TRP A 133 -1.85 -8.46 -2.09
C TRP A 133 -1.52 -8.32 -0.61
N GLN A 134 -1.09 -7.14 -0.18
CA GLN A 134 -0.98 -6.80 1.24
C GLN A 134 -1.94 -5.67 1.60
N VAL A 135 -2.62 -5.81 2.72
CA VAL A 135 -3.55 -4.81 3.24
C VAL A 135 -2.78 -3.68 3.91
N VAL A 136 -3.07 -2.43 3.54
CA VAL A 136 -2.41 -1.23 4.08
C VAL A 136 -3.33 -0.38 4.95
N SER A 137 -4.64 -0.42 4.69
CA SER A 137 -5.64 0.23 5.53
C SER A 137 -6.95 -0.55 5.50
N CYS A 138 -7.76 -0.45 6.56
CA CYS A 138 -9.11 -1.00 6.57
C CYS A 138 -10.06 -0.16 7.42
N VAL A 139 -11.35 -0.22 7.07
CA VAL A 139 -12.45 0.31 7.85
C VAL A 139 -13.51 -0.79 7.95
N LEU A 140 -13.75 -1.28 9.17
CA LEU A 140 -14.79 -2.25 9.46
C LEU A 140 -16.09 -1.53 9.80
N ALA A 141 -17.16 -1.85 9.09
CA ALA A 141 -18.51 -1.41 9.36
C ALA A 141 -19.39 -2.64 9.64
N GLY A 142 -20.11 -2.63 10.73
CA GLY A 142 -21.01 -3.72 11.08
C GLY A 142 -22.31 -3.20 11.67
N ASP A 143 -23.41 -3.89 11.37
CA ASP A 143 -24.71 -3.64 11.96
C ASP A 143 -25.29 -4.93 12.55
N GLN A 144 -25.71 -4.85 13.81
CA GLN A 144 -26.33 -5.96 14.53
C GLN A 144 -27.70 -5.55 15.08
N PRO A 145 -28.74 -5.47 14.22
CA PRO A 145 -30.07 -5.00 14.62
C PRO A 145 -30.69 -5.83 15.75
N GLN A 146 -30.36 -7.14 15.83
CA GLN A 146 -30.91 -8.03 16.86
C GLN A 146 -30.47 -7.66 18.29
N ALA A 147 -29.44 -6.83 18.45
CA ALA A 147 -29.00 -6.33 19.76
C ALA A 147 -29.97 -5.27 20.36
N LEU A 148 -30.85 -4.71 19.53
CA LEU A 148 -31.84 -3.71 19.94
C LEU A 148 -33.24 -4.33 20.04
N HIS A 149 -33.92 -4.15 21.17
CA HIS A 149 -35.30 -4.59 21.32
C HIS A 149 -36.23 -3.91 20.30
N GLY A 150 -36.92 -4.71 19.47
CA GLY A 150 -37.92 -4.22 18.51
C GLY A 150 -37.43 -4.03 17.08
N SER A 151 -36.15 -4.30 16.75
CA SER A 151 -35.67 -4.32 15.40
C SER A 151 -35.95 -5.67 14.76
N GLY A 152 -36.95 -5.73 13.88
CA GLY A 152 -37.37 -6.97 13.24
C GLY A 152 -36.52 -7.31 12.00
N GLY A 153 -36.03 -8.53 11.95
CA GLY A 153 -35.86 -9.27 10.69
C GLY A 153 -34.61 -9.06 9.85
N GLN A 154 -33.73 -8.11 10.12
CA GLN A 154 -32.46 -7.98 9.40
C GLN A 154 -31.34 -8.73 10.13
N GLY A 155 -30.55 -9.52 9.36
CA GLY A 155 -29.38 -10.22 9.88
C GLY A 155 -28.24 -9.29 10.27
N THR A 156 -27.26 -9.81 11.00
CA THR A 156 -25.99 -9.11 11.24
C THR A 156 -25.25 -8.94 9.92
N THR A 157 -24.82 -7.72 9.62
CA THR A 157 -23.99 -7.40 8.47
C THR A 157 -22.58 -6.99 8.91
N LEU A 158 -21.59 -7.34 8.11
CA LEU A 158 -20.20 -6.92 8.29
C LEU A 158 -19.60 -6.60 6.93
N ASP A 159 -19.18 -5.36 6.77
CA ASP A 159 -18.45 -4.90 5.60
C ASP A 159 -17.07 -4.42 5.99
N ASN A 160 -16.05 -4.95 5.34
CA ASN A 160 -14.66 -4.52 5.48
C ASN A 160 -14.26 -3.77 4.20
N HIS A 161 -14.14 -2.46 4.30
CA HIS A 161 -13.60 -1.61 3.25
C HIS A 161 -12.10 -1.45 3.47
N PHE A 162 -11.27 -1.94 2.55
CA PHE A 162 -9.83 -1.91 2.74
C PHE A 162 -9.08 -1.49 1.48
N GLU A 163 -7.88 -0.96 1.69
CA GLU A 163 -6.91 -0.73 0.63
C GLU A 163 -5.80 -1.78 0.70
N ALA A 164 -5.39 -2.22 -0.48
CA ALA A 164 -4.29 -3.14 -0.64
C ALA A 164 -3.34 -2.66 -1.74
N ILE A 165 -2.08 -3.08 -1.63
CA ILE A 165 -1.06 -2.92 -2.67
C ILE A 165 -0.52 -4.29 -3.06
N PRO A 166 0.12 -4.45 -4.23
CA PRO A 166 0.81 -5.69 -4.56
C PRO A 166 1.82 -6.10 -3.49
N ALA A 167 1.83 -7.38 -3.11
CA ALA A 167 2.68 -7.89 -2.04
C ALA A 167 4.18 -7.95 -2.41
N ASP A 168 4.52 -7.77 -3.68
CA ASP A 168 5.90 -7.66 -4.18
C ASP A 168 6.52 -6.28 -3.94
N ARG A 169 5.81 -5.37 -3.25
CA ARG A 169 6.25 -4.00 -2.99
C ARG A 169 6.34 -3.70 -1.50
N THR A 170 7.36 -2.96 -1.14
CA THR A 170 7.49 -2.40 0.21
C THR A 170 6.58 -1.18 0.34
N TRP A 171 5.63 -1.24 1.27
CA TRP A 171 4.83 -0.08 1.63
C TRP A 171 5.55 0.81 2.64
N ARG A 172 5.54 2.12 2.39
CA ARG A 172 6.03 3.13 3.34
C ARG A 172 5.03 4.27 3.43
N VAL A 173 5.00 4.88 4.61
CA VAL A 173 4.23 6.11 4.82
C VAL A 173 4.74 7.19 3.86
N PRO A 174 3.83 7.96 3.21
CA PRO A 174 4.24 9.04 2.32
C PRO A 174 5.14 10.05 3.04
N PRO A 175 6.11 10.64 2.35
CA PRO A 175 6.97 11.66 2.92
C PRO A 175 6.15 12.81 3.48
N GLN A 176 6.44 13.20 4.71
CA GLN A 176 5.81 14.38 5.31
C GLN A 176 6.43 15.65 4.75
N PRO A 177 5.64 16.73 4.55
CA PRO A 177 6.18 18.02 4.18
C PRO A 177 7.25 18.48 5.18
N LYS A 178 8.35 19.01 4.66
CA LYS A 178 9.38 19.60 5.52
C LYS A 178 8.82 20.84 6.21
N PRO A 179 9.11 21.06 7.51
CA PRO A 179 8.75 22.33 8.14
C PRO A 179 9.38 23.48 7.36
N SER A 180 8.59 24.50 7.06
CA SER A 180 9.14 25.78 6.58
C SER A 180 9.96 26.43 7.70
N VAL A 181 11.14 26.92 7.36
CA VAL A 181 12.02 27.70 8.24
C VAL A 181 11.72 29.18 8.02
#